data_87b04619a10bbaf4750427038c585c0a
#
_entry.id   87b04619a10bbaf4750427038c585c0a
#
_cell.length_a   1.000
_cell.length_b   1.000
_cell.length_c   1.000
_cell.angle_alpha   90.00
_cell.angle_beta   90.00
_cell.angle_gamma   90.00
#
_symmetry.space_group_name_H-M   'P 1'
#
loop_
_entity.id
_entity.type
_entity.pdbx_description
1 polymer ?
#
loop_
_entity_poly.entity_id
_entity_poly.type
_entity_poly.pdbx_seq_one_letter_code
_entity_poly.pdbx_strand_id
1 'polypeptide(L)'
;MKKIMISLALIILSSGSWAQTLEECQQAAEKNYPLIKQYGLIAKTTQLTVKNIQKGWLPQVTASAQATYQSAVTAWPESMQSIYQQMGLNMKGLRKDQYKIGVDLQQTIYDGGAISSQRNIAQQEGKVQEAQTETNLYQVRRRVNEMYFSLLLLNEQIQLNEDVKALLQSSEKKLSAMVKGGTAATSDLDNVRAERLSVEQQNENLKQQKQMLQRMLSVFCGLEVNNTQKPAPVQIASSVNHRPEMHLYNSQLELTEAKEKALDTQLRPKLGLFAQGFYGYPGLNMFEDMMNRKWSLNG
;
A
#
# COMPACT_ATOMS: atom_id res chain seq x y z
N MET A 1 42.72 -33.70 10.43
CA MET A 1 41.39 -33.12 10.09
C MET A 1 40.63 -32.52 11.29
N LYS A 2 40.72 -33.04 12.51
CA LYS A 2 40.07 -32.46 13.70
C LYS A 2 40.61 -31.09 14.16
N LYS A 3 41.90 -30.79 13.93
CA LYS A 3 42.51 -29.49 14.33
C LYS A 3 42.16 -28.33 13.39
N ILE A 4 41.77 -28.59 12.13
CA ILE A 4 41.37 -27.56 11.17
C ILE A 4 39.90 -27.15 11.39
N MET A 5 39.04 -28.04 11.87
CA MET A 5 37.66 -27.72 12.22
C MET A 5 37.52 -26.83 13.47
N ILE A 6 38.47 -26.93 14.41
CA ILE A 6 38.46 -26.10 15.63
C ILE A 6 38.90 -24.66 15.31
N SER A 7 39.84 -24.48 14.35
CA SER A 7 40.23 -23.14 13.90
C SER A 7 39.15 -22.42 13.10
N LEU A 8 38.29 -23.13 12.36
CA LEU A 8 37.18 -22.54 11.60
C LEU A 8 35.99 -22.15 12.49
N ALA A 9 35.78 -22.85 13.62
CA ALA A 9 34.74 -22.53 14.59
C ALA A 9 35.06 -21.29 15.45
N LEU A 10 36.33 -20.88 15.57
CA LEU A 10 36.76 -19.71 16.36
C LEU A 10 36.61 -18.38 15.60
N ILE A 11 36.44 -18.42 14.27
CA ILE A 11 36.32 -17.21 13.44
C ILE A 11 34.84 -16.67 13.43
N ILE A 12 33.88 -17.49 13.85
CA ILE A 12 32.45 -17.11 13.83
C ILE A 12 32.02 -16.36 15.11
N LEU A 13 32.86 -16.29 16.15
CA LEU A 13 32.51 -15.67 17.44
C LEU A 13 33.03 -14.25 17.64
N SER A 14 33.58 -13.60 16.61
CA SER A 14 33.82 -12.15 16.65
C SER A 14 32.56 -11.40 16.15
N SER A 15 31.42 -11.57 16.81
CA SER A 15 30.36 -10.58 16.80
C SER A 15 30.83 -9.36 17.56
N GLY A 16 31.82 -8.66 16.95
CA GLY A 16 32.23 -7.35 17.41
C GLY A 16 30.97 -6.50 17.47
N SER A 17 30.71 -5.91 18.62
CA SER A 17 29.70 -4.90 18.84
C SER A 17 30.05 -3.66 17.99
N TRP A 18 29.83 -3.75 16.69
CA TRP A 18 30.02 -2.64 15.77
C TRP A 18 28.92 -1.63 16.06
N ALA A 19 29.29 -0.37 16.24
CA ALA A 19 28.35 0.71 16.36
C ALA A 19 27.57 0.78 15.05
N GLN A 20 26.23 0.68 15.13
CA GLN A 20 25.37 0.76 13.95
C GLN A 20 25.40 2.17 13.38
N THR A 21 25.60 2.26 12.07
CA THR A 21 25.56 3.53 11.35
C THR A 21 24.09 3.95 11.11
N LEU A 22 23.88 5.25 10.88
CA LEU A 22 22.57 5.76 10.52
C LEU A 22 22.00 5.09 9.28
N GLU A 23 22.85 4.88 8.25
CA GLU A 23 22.45 4.24 6.99
C GLU A 23 22.04 2.79 7.18
N GLU A 24 22.75 2.03 8.01
CA GLU A 24 22.38 0.64 8.35
C GLU A 24 21.01 0.59 9.04
N CYS A 25 20.75 1.50 9.97
CA CYS A 25 19.46 1.60 10.64
C CYS A 25 18.33 1.97 9.67
N GLN A 26 18.57 2.90 8.75
CA GLN A 26 17.61 3.28 7.72
C GLN A 26 17.26 2.11 6.79
N GLN A 27 18.29 1.43 6.25
CA GLN A 27 18.10 0.28 5.36
C GLN A 27 17.41 -0.89 6.06
N ALA A 28 17.78 -1.15 7.32
CA ALA A 28 17.15 -2.20 8.11
C ALA A 28 15.67 -1.89 8.39
N ALA A 29 15.37 -0.65 8.77
CA ALA A 29 13.99 -0.21 9.01
C ALA A 29 13.14 -0.33 7.74
N GLU A 30 13.64 0.08 6.58
CA GLU A 30 12.93 -0.06 5.31
C GLU A 30 12.64 -1.52 4.97
N LYS A 31 13.62 -2.41 5.12
CA LYS A 31 13.45 -3.85 4.87
C LYS A 31 12.46 -4.50 5.83
N ASN A 32 12.45 -4.07 7.10
CA ASN A 32 11.57 -4.59 8.13
C ASN A 32 10.15 -4.01 8.04
N TYR A 33 9.98 -2.87 7.39
CA TYR A 33 8.70 -2.19 7.34
C TYR A 33 7.72 -2.91 6.40
N PRO A 34 6.49 -3.20 6.85
CA PRO A 34 5.54 -4.00 6.05
C PRO A 34 5.22 -3.42 4.67
N LEU A 35 5.31 -2.09 4.49
CA LEU A 35 5.05 -1.42 3.21
C LEU A 35 6.01 -1.85 2.09
N ILE A 36 7.23 -2.32 2.41
CA ILE A 36 8.16 -2.79 1.38
C ILE A 36 7.58 -3.97 0.58
N LYS A 37 6.76 -4.81 1.23
CA LYS A 37 6.06 -5.93 0.57
C LYS A 37 4.99 -5.43 -0.40
N GLN A 38 4.40 -4.27 -0.14
CA GLN A 38 3.40 -3.66 -1.05
C GLN A 38 4.02 -3.25 -2.38
N TYR A 39 5.28 -2.84 -2.39
CA TYR A 39 5.97 -2.41 -3.62
C TYR A 39 5.92 -3.49 -4.71
N GLY A 40 6.31 -4.71 -4.37
CA GLY A 40 6.24 -5.84 -5.30
C GLY A 40 4.80 -6.23 -5.69
N LEU A 41 3.85 -6.07 -4.77
CA LEU A 41 2.43 -6.34 -5.04
C LEU A 41 1.80 -5.28 -5.96
N ILE A 42 2.14 -4.01 -5.81
CA ILE A 42 1.66 -2.92 -6.68
C ILE A 42 2.07 -3.19 -8.12
N ALA A 43 3.36 -3.43 -8.37
CA ALA A 43 3.87 -3.71 -9.71
C ALA A 43 3.16 -4.92 -10.35
N LYS A 44 2.98 -6.02 -9.58
CA LYS A 44 2.30 -7.22 -10.05
C LYS A 44 0.81 -6.96 -10.32
N THR A 45 0.13 -6.23 -9.44
CA THR A 45 -1.30 -5.89 -9.60
C THR A 45 -1.49 -5.01 -10.83
N THR A 46 -0.66 -3.97 -11.02
CA THR A 46 -0.68 -3.11 -12.20
C THR A 46 -0.51 -3.94 -13.47
N GLN A 47 0.47 -4.85 -13.51
CA GLN A 47 0.69 -5.72 -14.66
C GLN A 47 -0.52 -6.61 -14.96
N LEU A 48 -1.13 -7.20 -13.94
CA LEU A 48 -2.32 -8.04 -14.09
C LEU A 48 -3.54 -7.23 -14.54
N THR A 49 -3.73 -6.03 -14.00
CA THR A 49 -4.81 -5.11 -14.39
C THR A 49 -4.66 -4.71 -15.87
N VAL A 50 -3.46 -4.32 -16.29
CA VAL A 50 -3.15 -3.99 -17.69
C VAL A 50 -3.44 -5.17 -18.63
N LYS A 51 -3.01 -6.38 -18.26
CA LYS A 51 -3.30 -7.60 -19.03
C LYS A 51 -4.81 -7.91 -19.07
N ASN A 52 -5.51 -7.68 -17.98
CA ASN A 52 -6.95 -7.90 -17.93
C ASN A 52 -7.71 -6.92 -18.83
N ILE A 53 -7.34 -5.62 -18.82
CA ILE A 53 -7.91 -4.62 -19.70
C ILE A 53 -7.69 -4.99 -21.17
N GLN A 54 -6.51 -5.53 -21.54
CA GLN A 54 -6.22 -6.00 -22.89
C GLN A 54 -7.14 -7.12 -23.35
N LYS A 55 -7.66 -7.94 -22.43
CA LYS A 55 -8.63 -9.00 -22.78
C LYS A 55 -9.97 -8.45 -23.28
N GLY A 56 -10.25 -7.17 -23.13
CA GLY A 56 -11.42 -6.52 -23.72
C GLY A 56 -11.48 -6.63 -25.25
N TRP A 57 -10.36 -6.95 -25.91
CA TRP A 57 -10.33 -7.28 -27.35
C TRP A 57 -10.77 -8.71 -27.67
N LEU A 58 -10.86 -9.59 -26.66
CA LEU A 58 -11.27 -10.98 -26.88
C LEU A 58 -12.79 -11.06 -27.01
N PRO A 59 -13.30 -12.06 -27.77
CA PRO A 59 -14.73 -12.35 -27.78
C PRO A 59 -15.25 -12.64 -26.39
N GLN A 60 -16.35 -11.98 -26.03
CA GLN A 60 -17.06 -12.23 -24.78
C GLN A 60 -18.19 -13.21 -25.06
N VAL A 61 -18.16 -14.35 -24.42
CA VAL A 61 -19.19 -15.39 -24.53
C VAL A 61 -19.96 -15.46 -23.22
N THR A 62 -21.25 -15.20 -23.26
CA THR A 62 -22.12 -15.25 -22.09
C THR A 62 -23.21 -16.29 -22.31
N ALA A 63 -23.30 -17.27 -21.43
CA ALA A 63 -24.40 -18.21 -21.38
C ALA A 63 -25.44 -17.72 -20.36
N SER A 64 -26.70 -17.72 -20.75
CA SER A 64 -27.81 -17.25 -19.90
C SER A 64 -28.94 -18.24 -19.89
N ALA A 65 -29.62 -18.38 -18.75
CA ALA A 65 -30.86 -19.11 -18.62
C ALA A 65 -31.86 -18.24 -17.88
N GLN A 66 -33.05 -18.07 -18.45
CA GLN A 66 -34.09 -17.22 -17.89
C GLN A 66 -35.40 -17.98 -17.85
N ALA A 67 -36.10 -17.87 -16.73
CA ALA A 67 -37.47 -18.33 -16.55
C ALA A 67 -38.30 -17.15 -16.05
N THR A 68 -39.38 -16.86 -16.72
CA THR A 68 -40.30 -15.77 -16.33
C THR A 68 -41.75 -16.25 -16.31
N TYR A 69 -42.52 -15.72 -15.36
CA TYR A 69 -43.96 -15.84 -15.32
C TYR A 69 -44.59 -14.46 -15.35
N GLN A 70 -45.46 -14.24 -16.36
CA GLN A 70 -46.07 -12.93 -16.62
C GLN A 70 -47.52 -12.95 -16.22
N SER A 71 -48.00 -11.90 -15.56
CA SER A 71 -49.43 -11.71 -15.21
C SER A 71 -50.28 -11.48 -16.45
N ALA A 72 -49.73 -10.76 -17.45
CA ALA A 72 -50.36 -10.51 -18.74
C ALA A 72 -49.36 -10.83 -19.87
N VAL A 73 -49.85 -11.30 -20.98
CA VAL A 73 -49.06 -11.66 -22.17
C VAL A 73 -49.68 -11.06 -23.42
N THR A 74 -48.92 -10.94 -24.48
CA THR A 74 -49.39 -10.51 -25.79
C THR A 74 -50.37 -11.54 -26.34
N ALA A 75 -51.58 -11.10 -26.56
CA ALA A 75 -52.66 -11.87 -27.16
C ALA A 75 -53.49 -10.97 -28.04
N TRP A 76 -54.21 -11.56 -29.01
CA TRP A 76 -55.15 -10.82 -29.82
C TRP A 76 -56.40 -10.47 -29.00
N PRO A 77 -57.06 -9.33 -29.29
CA PRO A 77 -58.38 -9.03 -28.71
C PRO A 77 -59.36 -10.15 -28.97
N GLU A 78 -60.28 -10.38 -28.04
CA GLU A 78 -61.24 -11.50 -28.14
C GLU A 78 -62.09 -11.44 -29.44
N SER A 79 -62.41 -10.25 -29.89
CA SER A 79 -63.14 -10.04 -31.18
C SER A 79 -62.37 -10.55 -32.39
N MET A 80 -61.05 -10.42 -32.36
CA MET A 80 -60.17 -10.92 -33.45
C MET A 80 -59.91 -12.40 -33.33
N GLN A 81 -59.84 -12.94 -32.12
CA GLN A 81 -59.63 -14.37 -31.89
C GLN A 81 -60.79 -15.19 -32.49
N SER A 82 -62.03 -14.73 -32.36
CA SER A 82 -63.23 -15.41 -32.94
C SER A 82 -63.15 -15.44 -34.46
N ILE A 83 -62.74 -14.36 -35.12
CA ILE A 83 -62.54 -14.30 -36.57
C ILE A 83 -61.52 -15.29 -37.06
N TYR A 84 -60.33 -15.31 -36.39
CA TYR A 84 -59.26 -16.26 -36.73
C TYR A 84 -59.67 -17.71 -36.53
N GLN A 85 -60.42 -18.03 -35.48
CA GLN A 85 -60.95 -19.34 -35.25
C GLN A 85 -61.93 -19.83 -36.39
N GLN A 86 -62.76 -18.91 -36.90
CA GLN A 86 -63.62 -19.21 -38.05
C GLN A 86 -62.80 -19.48 -39.32
N MET A 87 -61.62 -18.85 -39.45
CA MET A 87 -60.70 -19.10 -40.55
C MET A 87 -59.80 -20.34 -40.35
N GLY A 88 -60.05 -21.12 -39.27
CA GLY A 88 -59.23 -22.28 -38.95
C GLY A 88 -57.86 -22.01 -38.29
N LEU A 89 -57.61 -20.76 -37.93
CA LEU A 89 -56.36 -20.33 -37.30
C LEU A 89 -56.54 -20.22 -35.77
N ASN A 90 -55.70 -20.95 -35.03
CA ASN A 90 -55.77 -20.96 -33.57
C ASN A 90 -54.77 -19.96 -32.93
N MET A 91 -55.17 -18.72 -32.81
CA MET A 91 -54.35 -17.62 -32.29
C MET A 91 -54.54 -17.45 -30.77
N LYS A 92 -53.95 -18.34 -29.97
CA LYS A 92 -54.12 -18.40 -28.49
C LYS A 92 -53.36 -17.35 -27.69
N GLY A 93 -52.54 -16.55 -28.33
CA GLY A 93 -51.60 -15.66 -27.65
C GLY A 93 -50.41 -16.39 -27.01
N LEU A 94 -49.48 -15.66 -26.44
CA LEU A 94 -48.33 -16.21 -25.79
C LEU A 94 -48.67 -16.95 -24.48
N ARG A 95 -47.81 -17.84 -24.04
CA ARG A 95 -47.90 -18.49 -22.71
C ARG A 95 -47.43 -17.52 -21.64
N LYS A 96 -48.00 -17.63 -20.43
CA LYS A 96 -47.56 -16.86 -19.27
C LYS A 96 -46.21 -17.32 -18.71
N ASP A 97 -45.96 -18.60 -18.81
CA ASP A 97 -44.68 -19.24 -18.45
C ASP A 97 -43.73 -19.21 -19.67
N GLN A 98 -42.63 -18.55 -19.52
CA GLN A 98 -41.61 -18.36 -20.60
C GLN A 98 -40.24 -18.77 -20.12
N TYR A 99 -39.53 -19.49 -20.97
CA TYR A 99 -38.19 -20.00 -20.66
C TYR A 99 -37.28 -19.77 -21.84
N LYS A 100 -36.02 -19.36 -21.54
CA LYS A 100 -35.01 -19.10 -22.56
C LYS A 100 -33.65 -19.54 -22.04
N ILE A 101 -32.95 -20.36 -22.80
CA ILE A 101 -31.55 -20.70 -22.59
C ILE A 101 -30.80 -20.25 -23.83
N GLY A 102 -29.76 -19.42 -23.66
CA GLY A 102 -29.08 -18.83 -24.78
C GLY A 102 -27.60 -18.62 -24.56
N VAL A 103 -26.93 -18.37 -25.66
CA VAL A 103 -25.50 -17.97 -25.70
C VAL A 103 -25.40 -16.70 -26.52
N ASP A 104 -24.79 -15.69 -25.91
CA ASP A 104 -24.51 -14.39 -26.53
C ASP A 104 -23.01 -14.31 -26.78
N LEU A 105 -22.62 -13.94 -27.99
CA LEU A 105 -21.24 -13.64 -28.39
C LEU A 105 -21.14 -12.15 -28.71
N GLN A 106 -20.21 -11.48 -28.05
CA GLN A 106 -19.92 -10.07 -28.33
C GLN A 106 -18.43 -9.88 -28.61
N GLN A 107 -18.10 -9.22 -29.69
CA GLN A 107 -16.73 -8.95 -30.10
C GLN A 107 -16.54 -7.46 -30.42
N THR A 108 -15.61 -6.82 -29.71
CA THR A 108 -15.19 -5.47 -30.04
C THR A 108 -14.24 -5.50 -31.23
N ILE A 109 -14.56 -4.79 -32.32
CA ILE A 109 -13.71 -4.65 -33.50
C ILE A 109 -12.92 -3.34 -33.42
N TYR A 110 -13.58 -2.26 -33.03
CA TYR A 110 -12.97 -0.96 -32.83
C TYR A 110 -13.67 -0.25 -31.67
N ASP A 111 -12.88 0.22 -30.70
CA ASP A 111 -13.38 0.82 -29.45
C ASP A 111 -13.11 2.33 -29.34
N GLY A 112 -12.64 2.97 -30.42
CA GLY A 112 -12.25 4.38 -30.40
C GLY A 112 -11.00 4.67 -29.61
N GLY A 113 -10.23 3.63 -29.16
CA GLY A 113 -9.04 3.76 -28.34
C GLY A 113 -9.32 3.65 -26.83
N ALA A 114 -10.53 3.26 -26.43
CA ALA A 114 -10.93 3.19 -25.01
C ALA A 114 -10.09 2.18 -24.23
N ILE A 115 -9.88 0.96 -24.75
CA ILE A 115 -9.03 -0.08 -24.11
C ILE A 115 -7.58 0.42 -23.95
N SER A 116 -7.05 1.09 -24.98
CA SER A 116 -5.68 1.65 -24.94
C SER A 116 -5.56 2.74 -23.87
N SER A 117 -6.52 3.65 -23.82
CA SER A 117 -6.57 4.72 -22.81
C SER A 117 -6.75 4.17 -21.41
N GLN A 118 -7.65 3.20 -21.22
CA GLN A 118 -7.86 2.54 -19.94
C GLN A 118 -6.58 1.83 -19.43
N ARG A 119 -5.86 1.18 -20.36
CA ARG A 119 -4.56 0.56 -20.07
C ARG A 119 -3.53 1.59 -19.62
N ASN A 120 -3.45 2.73 -20.31
CA ASN A 120 -2.55 3.82 -19.93
C ASN A 120 -2.90 4.38 -18.55
N ILE A 121 -4.19 4.62 -18.26
CA ILE A 121 -4.64 5.04 -16.93
C ILE A 121 -4.19 4.05 -15.86
N ALA A 122 -4.41 2.74 -16.05
CA ALA A 122 -4.00 1.72 -15.10
C ALA A 122 -2.47 1.69 -14.87
N GLN A 123 -1.68 1.96 -15.91
CA GLN A 123 -0.22 2.09 -15.79
C GLN A 123 0.17 3.32 -14.96
N GLN A 124 -0.45 4.48 -15.21
CA GLN A 124 -0.17 5.69 -14.45
C GLN A 124 -0.66 5.59 -13.00
N GLU A 125 -1.79 4.94 -12.75
CA GLU A 125 -2.26 4.63 -11.38
C GLU A 125 -1.24 3.77 -10.62
N GLY A 126 -0.65 2.78 -11.29
CA GLY A 126 0.45 1.99 -10.72
C GLY A 126 1.64 2.87 -10.33
N LYS A 127 2.09 3.78 -11.20
CA LYS A 127 3.20 4.71 -10.90
C LYS A 127 2.88 5.63 -9.71
N VAL A 128 1.65 6.14 -9.62
CA VAL A 128 1.21 6.96 -8.47
C VAL A 128 1.30 6.15 -7.18
N GLN A 129 0.85 4.88 -7.18
CA GLN A 129 0.92 4.02 -6.01
C GLN A 129 2.38 3.70 -5.61
N GLU A 130 3.27 3.47 -6.59
CA GLU A 130 4.69 3.28 -6.35
C GLU A 130 5.33 4.53 -5.74
N ALA A 131 5.10 5.71 -6.32
CA ALA A 131 5.61 6.99 -5.80
C ALA A 131 5.03 7.33 -4.41
N GLN A 132 3.77 6.99 -4.14
CA GLN A 132 3.17 7.12 -2.80
C GLN A 132 3.87 6.20 -1.79
N THR A 133 4.20 4.98 -2.18
CA THR A 133 4.93 4.03 -1.31
C THR A 133 6.35 4.53 -1.04
N GLU A 134 7.03 5.09 -2.04
CA GLU A 134 8.34 5.73 -1.89
C GLU A 134 8.29 6.91 -0.90
N THR A 135 7.28 7.77 -1.01
CA THR A 135 7.04 8.88 -0.07
C THR A 135 6.83 8.36 1.36
N ASN A 136 6.08 7.26 1.53
CA ASN A 136 5.88 6.65 2.83
C ASN A 136 7.17 6.04 3.40
N LEU A 137 8.01 5.41 2.57
CA LEU A 137 9.32 4.90 2.98
C LEU A 137 10.27 6.05 3.39
N TYR A 138 10.19 7.19 2.72
CA TYR A 138 10.94 8.38 3.12
C TYR A 138 10.56 8.85 4.53
N GLN A 139 9.29 8.78 4.90
CA GLN A 139 8.85 9.08 6.28
C GLN A 139 9.42 8.06 7.30
N VAL A 140 9.58 6.80 6.90
CA VAL A 140 10.27 5.79 7.73
C VAL A 140 11.72 6.19 8.00
N ARG A 141 12.47 6.58 6.97
CA ARG A 141 13.86 7.11 7.13
C ARG A 141 13.90 8.31 8.06
N ARG A 142 13.00 9.26 7.87
CA ARG A 142 12.90 10.44 8.72
C ARG A 142 12.71 10.07 10.19
N ARG A 143 11.84 9.12 10.48
CA ARG A 143 11.59 8.65 11.84
C ARG A 143 12.80 7.95 12.46
N VAL A 144 13.56 7.16 11.66
CA VAL A 144 14.84 6.59 12.08
C VAL A 144 15.82 7.69 12.42
N ASN A 145 15.95 8.73 11.58
CA ASN A 145 16.84 9.86 11.84
C ASN A 145 16.50 10.55 13.16
N GLU A 146 15.25 10.86 13.41
CA GLU A 146 14.78 11.49 14.65
C GLU A 146 15.17 10.66 15.88
N MET A 147 14.94 9.34 15.87
CA MET A 147 15.30 8.46 16.97
C MET A 147 16.83 8.33 17.12
N TYR A 148 17.55 8.19 16.00
CA TYR A 148 19.00 8.03 16.01
C TYR A 148 19.72 9.27 16.55
N PHE A 149 19.36 10.46 16.07
CA PHE A 149 19.94 11.72 16.56
C PHE A 149 19.54 12.02 18.01
N SER A 150 18.33 11.63 18.41
CA SER A 150 17.94 11.73 19.83
C SER A 150 18.78 10.83 20.73
N LEU A 151 19.16 9.62 20.27
CA LEU A 151 20.09 8.77 21.01
C LEU A 151 21.49 9.39 21.14
N LEU A 152 21.99 10.00 20.07
CA LEU A 152 23.28 10.71 20.12
C LEU A 152 23.20 11.87 21.11
N LEU A 153 22.13 12.65 21.10
CA LEU A 153 21.93 13.75 22.03
C LEU A 153 21.90 13.26 23.48
N LEU A 154 21.18 12.18 23.78
CA LEU A 154 21.14 11.57 25.10
C LEU A 154 22.52 11.09 25.57
N ASN A 155 23.32 10.54 24.67
CA ASN A 155 24.70 10.14 24.98
C ASN A 155 25.53 11.34 25.41
N GLU A 156 25.48 12.47 24.67
CA GLU A 156 26.20 13.68 24.99
C GLU A 156 25.72 14.30 26.33
N GLN A 157 24.39 14.28 26.58
CA GLN A 157 23.84 14.78 27.85
C GLN A 157 24.26 13.92 29.04
N ILE A 158 24.27 12.59 28.90
CA ILE A 158 24.79 11.67 29.95
C ILE A 158 26.28 11.96 30.23
N GLN A 159 27.08 12.13 29.18
CA GLN A 159 28.52 12.45 29.35
C GLN A 159 28.69 13.78 30.08
N LEU A 160 27.98 14.82 29.68
CA LEU A 160 28.00 16.13 30.35
C LEU A 160 27.64 15.99 31.84
N ASN A 161 26.59 15.26 32.18
CA ASN A 161 26.21 15.05 33.58
C ASN A 161 27.24 14.26 34.38
N GLU A 162 27.91 13.28 33.77
CA GLU A 162 29.03 12.56 34.43
C GLU A 162 30.23 13.52 34.68
N ASP A 163 30.54 14.44 33.78
CA ASP A 163 31.60 15.44 33.96
C ASP A 163 31.22 16.43 35.09
N VAL A 164 29.94 16.92 35.14
CA VAL A 164 29.45 17.78 36.23
C VAL A 164 29.47 17.04 37.56
N LYS A 165 29.07 15.76 37.60
CA LYS A 165 29.14 14.92 38.79
C LYS A 165 30.55 14.79 39.32
N ALA A 166 31.57 14.56 38.44
CA ALA A 166 32.97 14.50 38.79
C ALA A 166 33.46 15.84 39.39
N LEU A 167 33.05 16.98 38.82
CA LEU A 167 33.38 18.30 39.33
C LEU A 167 32.81 18.52 40.73
N LEU A 168 31.51 18.19 40.94
CA LEU A 168 30.83 18.31 42.24
C LEU A 168 31.45 17.39 43.29
N GLN A 169 31.88 16.17 42.93
CA GLN A 169 32.61 15.27 43.83
C GLN A 169 33.95 15.86 44.28
N SER A 170 34.70 16.51 43.37
CA SER A 170 35.93 17.22 43.70
C SER A 170 35.69 18.39 44.65
N SER A 171 34.63 19.16 44.39
CA SER A 171 34.19 20.30 45.23
C SER A 171 33.75 19.83 46.62
N GLU A 172 32.98 18.73 46.72
CA GLU A 172 32.59 18.12 48.00
C GLU A 172 33.76 17.71 48.84
N LYS A 173 34.82 17.08 48.23
CA LYS A 173 36.05 16.71 48.92
C LYS A 173 36.76 17.92 49.48
N LYS A 174 36.88 19.01 48.70
CA LYS A 174 37.54 20.26 49.17
C LYS A 174 36.74 20.92 50.30
N LEU A 175 35.40 21.08 50.16
CA LEU A 175 34.56 21.67 51.19
C LEU A 175 34.54 20.82 52.47
N SER A 176 34.53 19.49 52.36
CA SER A 176 34.63 18.59 53.53
C SER A 176 35.89 18.82 54.34
N ALA A 177 37.06 19.05 53.66
CA ALA A 177 38.30 19.39 54.34
C ALA A 177 38.27 20.77 55.00
N MET A 178 37.65 21.76 54.32
CA MET A 178 37.50 23.14 54.87
C MET A 178 36.55 23.18 56.08
N VAL A 179 35.45 22.43 56.08
CA VAL A 179 34.54 22.29 57.20
C VAL A 179 35.27 21.64 58.40
N LYS A 180 36.05 20.58 58.17
CA LYS A 180 36.89 19.95 59.21
C LYS A 180 37.95 20.88 59.80
N GLY A 181 38.44 21.82 58.97
CA GLY A 181 39.37 22.84 59.40
C GLY A 181 38.72 24.08 59.99
N GLY A 182 37.39 24.14 60.07
CA GLY A 182 36.64 25.28 60.61
C GLY A 182 36.61 26.53 59.71
N THR A 183 36.94 26.39 58.41
CA THR A 183 37.04 27.50 57.45
C THR A 183 35.87 27.58 56.50
N ALA A 184 34.90 26.65 56.52
CA ALA A 184 33.67 26.66 55.78
C ALA A 184 32.48 26.19 56.61
N ALA A 185 31.23 26.57 56.27
CA ALA A 185 30.03 26.16 56.94
C ALA A 185 29.58 24.76 56.49
N THR A 186 28.96 23.98 57.38
CA THR A 186 28.38 22.66 57.07
C THR A 186 27.29 22.79 56.01
N SER A 187 26.53 23.88 56.03
CA SER A 187 25.50 24.17 55.04
C SER A 187 26.02 24.21 53.62
N ASP A 188 27.24 24.74 53.40
CA ASP A 188 27.84 24.82 52.07
C ASP A 188 28.16 23.42 51.53
N LEU A 189 28.68 22.54 52.40
CA LEU A 189 28.90 21.15 52.09
C LEU A 189 27.60 20.41 51.76
N ASP A 190 26.56 20.62 52.50
CA ASP A 190 25.26 19.98 52.32
C ASP A 190 24.61 20.47 51.02
N ASN A 191 24.74 21.75 50.63
CA ASN A 191 24.28 22.26 49.36
C ASN A 191 24.99 21.57 48.18
N VAL A 192 26.33 21.43 48.22
CA VAL A 192 27.03 20.72 47.16
C VAL A 192 26.66 19.24 47.06
N ARG A 193 26.39 18.59 48.19
CA ARG A 193 25.90 17.21 48.23
C ARG A 193 24.51 17.11 47.62
N ALA A 194 23.58 18.01 47.95
CA ALA A 194 22.24 18.04 47.36
C ALA A 194 22.30 18.22 45.85
N GLU A 195 23.14 19.16 45.36
CA GLU A 195 23.36 19.36 43.94
C GLU A 195 23.92 18.10 43.25
N ARG A 196 24.90 17.45 43.80
CA ARG A 196 25.48 16.20 43.28
C ARG A 196 24.38 15.09 43.18
N LEU A 197 23.56 14.93 44.20
CA LEU A 197 22.46 13.96 44.19
C LEU A 197 21.42 14.31 43.12
N SER A 198 21.11 15.58 42.93
CA SER A 198 20.23 16.06 41.85
C SER A 198 20.75 15.70 40.47
N VAL A 199 22.02 15.96 40.21
CA VAL A 199 22.67 15.59 38.94
C VAL A 199 22.71 14.06 38.75
N GLU A 200 22.94 13.30 39.81
CA GLU A 200 22.92 11.84 39.77
C GLU A 200 21.52 11.29 39.41
N GLN A 201 20.47 11.84 40.01
CA GLN A 201 19.07 11.52 39.68
C GLN A 201 18.74 11.85 38.22
N GLN A 202 19.16 13.03 37.76
CA GLN A 202 18.98 13.43 36.36
C GLN A 202 19.70 12.48 35.41
N ASN A 203 20.90 12.07 35.73
CA ASN A 203 21.68 11.13 34.94
C ASN A 203 21.01 9.75 34.81
N GLU A 204 20.45 9.23 35.92
CA GLU A 204 19.70 7.97 35.88
C GLU A 204 18.43 8.10 35.02
N ASN A 205 17.72 9.23 35.07
CA ASN A 205 16.57 9.48 34.20
C ASN A 205 16.98 9.49 32.70
N LEU A 206 18.10 10.14 32.34
CA LEU A 206 18.60 10.15 30.98
C LEU A 206 19.00 8.75 30.50
N LYS A 207 19.63 7.93 31.36
CA LYS A 207 19.95 6.53 31.06
C LYS A 207 18.71 5.69 30.77
N GLN A 208 17.64 5.87 31.55
CA GLN A 208 16.37 5.18 31.30
C GLN A 208 15.72 5.63 29.98
N GLN A 209 15.72 6.92 29.68
CA GLN A 209 15.24 7.44 28.39
C GLN A 209 16.05 6.88 27.21
N LYS A 210 17.37 6.82 27.34
CA LYS A 210 18.27 6.20 26.33
C LYS A 210 17.88 4.74 26.10
N GLN A 211 17.74 3.92 27.15
CA GLN A 211 17.36 2.51 27.04
C GLN A 211 16.01 2.33 26.36
N MET A 212 15.00 3.14 26.71
CA MET A 212 13.71 3.12 26.08
C MET A 212 13.81 3.42 24.57
N LEU A 213 14.53 4.48 24.22
CA LEU A 213 14.69 4.89 22.82
C LEU A 213 15.51 3.88 22.00
N GLN A 214 16.53 3.24 22.59
CA GLN A 214 17.28 2.15 21.97
C GLN A 214 16.36 0.96 21.66
N ARG A 215 15.51 0.56 22.59
CA ARG A 215 14.53 -0.52 22.37
C ARG A 215 13.55 -0.16 21.25
N MET A 216 13.03 1.07 21.26
CA MET A 216 12.13 1.54 20.20
C MET A 216 12.79 1.49 18.82
N LEU A 217 14.03 2.00 18.70
CA LEU A 217 14.77 1.97 17.45
C LEU A 217 15.09 0.53 17.02
N SER A 218 15.47 -0.34 17.96
CA SER A 218 15.74 -1.75 17.69
C SER A 218 14.51 -2.48 17.13
N VAL A 219 13.35 -2.29 17.73
CA VAL A 219 12.09 -2.86 17.24
C VAL A 219 11.74 -2.30 15.86
N PHE A 220 11.92 -1.00 15.66
CA PHE A 220 11.58 -0.34 14.41
C PHE A 220 12.50 -0.79 13.25
N CYS A 221 13.79 -0.95 13.51
CA CYS A 221 14.76 -1.46 12.53
C CYS A 221 14.72 -2.99 12.37
N GLY A 222 14.21 -3.73 13.36
CA GLY A 222 14.25 -5.19 13.39
C GLY A 222 15.68 -5.74 13.62
N LEU A 223 16.55 -4.93 14.25
CA LEU A 223 17.91 -5.30 14.62
C LEU A 223 18.26 -4.70 15.99
N GLU A 224 19.22 -5.29 16.71
CA GLU A 224 19.68 -4.76 17.99
C GLU A 224 20.58 -3.54 17.80
N VAL A 225 20.16 -2.38 18.34
CA VAL A 225 20.93 -1.13 18.31
C VAL A 225 21.51 -0.87 19.69
N ASN A 226 22.76 -1.23 19.89
CA ASN A 226 23.44 -1.07 21.16
C ASN A 226 24.26 0.23 21.23
N ASN A 227 24.97 0.57 20.17
CA ASN A 227 25.78 1.76 20.06
C ASN A 227 25.45 2.52 18.76
N THR A 228 25.48 3.85 18.85
CA THR A 228 25.27 4.74 17.69
C THR A 228 26.56 5.50 17.41
N GLN A 229 26.92 5.60 16.14
CA GLN A 229 28.09 6.36 15.68
C GLN A 229 27.66 7.72 15.13
N LYS A 230 28.40 8.77 15.46
CA LYS A 230 28.15 10.10 14.89
C LYS A 230 28.38 10.07 13.39
N PRO A 231 27.34 10.39 12.57
CA PRO A 231 27.49 10.36 11.13
C PRO A 231 28.46 11.44 10.65
N ALA A 232 29.16 11.17 9.55
CA ALA A 232 29.97 12.18 8.90
C ALA A 232 29.10 13.33 8.36
N PRO A 233 29.60 14.57 8.36
CA PRO A 233 28.88 15.69 7.79
C PRO A 233 28.64 15.47 6.30
N VAL A 234 27.37 15.58 5.88
CA VAL A 234 26.99 15.41 4.49
C VAL A 234 27.35 16.65 3.70
N GLN A 235 28.15 16.50 2.64
CA GLN A 235 28.40 17.56 1.67
C GLN A 235 27.22 17.62 0.69
N ILE A 236 26.54 18.75 0.62
CA ILE A 236 25.46 18.98 -0.33
C ILE A 236 26.07 19.17 -1.72
N ALA A 237 26.05 18.13 -2.53
CA ALA A 237 26.67 18.11 -3.87
C ALA A 237 25.77 18.67 -4.99
N SER A 238 24.46 18.87 -4.75
CA SER A 238 23.50 19.25 -5.79
C SER A 238 22.37 20.14 -5.24
N SER A 239 21.99 21.13 -6.03
CA SER A 239 20.82 21.99 -5.79
C SER A 239 19.50 21.35 -6.30
N VAL A 240 19.55 20.17 -6.92
CA VAL A 240 18.37 19.49 -7.47
C VAL A 240 17.53 18.91 -6.33
N ASN A 241 16.23 19.20 -6.38
CA ASN A 241 15.29 18.69 -5.38
C ASN A 241 14.91 17.24 -5.72
N HIS A 242 15.46 16.29 -4.96
CA HIS A 242 15.20 14.85 -5.10
C HIS A 242 14.14 14.32 -4.11
N ARG A 243 13.27 15.18 -3.59
CA ARG A 243 12.24 14.75 -2.65
C ARG A 243 11.23 13.81 -3.32
N PRO A 244 10.89 12.68 -2.70
CA PRO A 244 9.92 11.73 -3.25
C PRO A 244 8.53 12.33 -3.51
N GLU A 245 8.15 13.37 -2.75
CA GLU A 245 6.89 14.09 -2.96
C GLU A 245 6.81 14.74 -4.34
N MET A 246 7.95 15.21 -4.90
CA MET A 246 7.97 15.78 -6.26
C MET A 246 7.70 14.69 -7.31
N HIS A 247 8.25 13.49 -7.11
CA HIS A 247 7.97 12.34 -7.98
C HIS A 247 6.48 11.94 -7.90
N LEU A 248 5.91 11.95 -6.69
CA LEU A 248 4.48 11.68 -6.51
C LEU A 248 3.60 12.70 -7.25
N TYR A 249 3.86 14.00 -7.10
CA TYR A 249 3.10 15.04 -7.79
C TYR A 249 3.21 14.94 -9.32
N ASN A 250 4.40 14.67 -9.84
CA ASN A 250 4.59 14.47 -11.27
C ASN A 250 3.80 13.24 -11.79
N SER A 251 3.83 12.14 -11.03
CA SER A 251 3.04 10.95 -11.37
C SER A 251 1.53 11.20 -11.34
N GLN A 252 1.05 12.02 -10.40
CA GLN A 252 -0.36 12.44 -10.33
C GLN A 252 -0.74 13.32 -11.52
N LEU A 253 0.17 14.20 -11.98
CA LEU A 253 -0.04 15.01 -13.16
C LEU A 253 -0.16 14.14 -14.41
N GLU A 254 0.79 13.19 -14.61
CA GLU A 254 0.73 12.22 -15.73
C GLU A 254 -0.58 11.40 -15.71
N LEU A 255 -1.06 11.00 -14.54
CA LEU A 255 -2.33 10.30 -14.39
C LEU A 255 -3.51 11.19 -14.82
N THR A 256 -3.51 12.45 -14.41
CA THR A 256 -4.56 13.42 -14.77
C THR A 256 -4.60 13.65 -16.28
N GLU A 257 -3.44 13.83 -16.92
CA GLU A 257 -3.33 13.95 -18.38
C GLU A 257 -3.80 12.67 -19.10
N ALA A 258 -3.50 11.50 -18.55
CA ALA A 258 -3.99 10.24 -19.12
C ALA A 258 -5.52 10.12 -19.03
N LYS A 259 -6.13 10.58 -17.92
CA LYS A 259 -7.59 10.64 -17.74
C LYS A 259 -8.23 11.64 -18.68
N GLU A 260 -7.64 12.82 -18.87
CA GLU A 260 -8.11 13.83 -19.84
C GLU A 260 -8.14 13.25 -21.25
N LYS A 261 -7.03 12.66 -21.71
CA LYS A 261 -6.96 12.01 -23.04
C LYS A 261 -7.97 10.87 -23.22
N ALA A 262 -8.36 10.20 -22.13
CA ALA A 262 -9.37 9.15 -22.18
C ALA A 262 -10.78 9.69 -22.45
N LEU A 263 -11.09 10.94 -22.08
CA LEU A 263 -12.38 11.57 -22.37
C LEU A 263 -12.61 11.70 -23.87
N ASP A 264 -11.58 11.99 -24.64
CA ASP A 264 -11.66 12.09 -26.11
C ASP A 264 -12.13 10.78 -26.75
N THR A 265 -11.83 9.64 -26.13
CA THR A 265 -12.25 8.33 -26.65
C THR A 265 -13.76 8.08 -26.54
N GLN A 266 -14.44 8.81 -25.65
CA GLN A 266 -15.90 8.68 -25.50
C GLN A 266 -16.68 9.25 -26.69
N LEU A 267 -16.09 10.24 -27.37
CA LEU A 267 -16.68 10.90 -28.56
C LEU A 267 -16.37 10.14 -29.87
N ARG A 268 -15.50 9.11 -29.80
CA ARG A 268 -15.13 8.34 -31.00
C ARG A 268 -16.12 7.22 -31.26
N PRO A 269 -16.38 6.89 -32.54
CA PRO A 269 -17.27 5.77 -32.88
C PRO A 269 -16.69 4.45 -32.33
N LYS A 270 -17.61 3.52 -32.02
CA LYS A 270 -17.27 2.15 -31.60
C LYS A 270 -17.92 1.17 -32.55
N LEU A 271 -17.20 0.12 -32.93
CA LEU A 271 -17.71 -0.93 -33.82
C LEU A 271 -17.55 -2.28 -33.11
N GLY A 272 -18.64 -3.00 -33.01
CA GLY A 272 -18.67 -4.35 -32.45
C GLY A 272 -19.50 -5.29 -33.30
N LEU A 273 -19.21 -6.57 -33.23
CA LEU A 273 -20.04 -7.65 -33.73
C LEU A 273 -20.72 -8.31 -32.54
N PHE A 274 -21.98 -8.68 -32.73
CA PHE A 274 -22.68 -9.52 -31.78
C PHE A 274 -23.38 -10.67 -32.53
N ALA A 275 -23.47 -11.81 -31.87
CA ALA A 275 -24.28 -12.92 -32.30
C ALA A 275 -24.99 -13.49 -31.08
N GLN A 276 -26.26 -13.84 -31.24
CA GLN A 276 -27.08 -14.43 -30.19
C GLN A 276 -27.75 -15.68 -30.71
N GLY A 277 -27.68 -16.75 -29.96
CA GLY A 277 -28.43 -17.96 -30.24
C GLY A 277 -29.14 -18.42 -28.97
N PHE A 278 -30.43 -18.75 -29.08
CA PHE A 278 -31.17 -19.25 -27.93
C PHE A 278 -32.22 -20.29 -28.30
N TYR A 279 -32.44 -21.21 -27.37
CA TYR A 279 -33.56 -22.14 -27.39
C TYR A 279 -34.55 -21.75 -26.30
N GLY A 280 -35.81 -21.52 -26.70
CA GLY A 280 -36.78 -21.05 -25.74
C GLY A 280 -38.14 -20.72 -26.33
N TYR A 281 -38.98 -20.14 -25.47
CA TYR A 281 -40.31 -19.65 -25.82
C TYR A 281 -40.55 -18.35 -25.02
N PRO A 282 -41.04 -17.25 -25.65
CA PRO A 282 -41.27 -17.10 -27.10
C PRO A 282 -39.94 -17.01 -27.88
N GLY A 283 -40.00 -17.36 -29.17
CA GLY A 283 -38.93 -17.18 -30.13
C GLY A 283 -38.97 -15.78 -30.77
N LEU A 284 -38.28 -15.62 -31.90
CA LEU A 284 -38.24 -14.37 -32.68
C LEU A 284 -39.53 -14.15 -33.48
N ASN A 285 -40.21 -15.23 -33.87
CA ASN A 285 -41.47 -15.16 -34.64
C ASN A 285 -42.68 -15.25 -33.70
N MET A 286 -43.08 -14.12 -33.15
CA MET A 286 -44.21 -14.04 -32.20
C MET A 286 -45.55 -14.58 -32.78
N PHE A 287 -45.77 -14.45 -34.06
CA PHE A 287 -47.01 -14.94 -34.69
C PHE A 287 -47.07 -16.46 -34.71
N GLU A 288 -45.97 -17.10 -35.06
CA GLU A 288 -45.87 -18.55 -35.04
C GLU A 288 -45.98 -19.09 -33.61
N ASP A 289 -45.35 -18.41 -32.66
CA ASP A 289 -45.39 -18.75 -31.23
C ASP A 289 -46.78 -18.63 -30.63
N MET A 290 -47.56 -17.65 -31.07
CA MET A 290 -48.98 -17.53 -30.68
C MET A 290 -49.84 -18.66 -31.18
N MET A 291 -49.52 -19.24 -32.36
CA MET A 291 -50.21 -20.37 -32.94
C MET A 291 -49.76 -21.71 -32.35
N ASN A 292 -48.45 -21.94 -32.39
CA ASN A 292 -47.88 -23.25 -32.10
C ASN A 292 -47.48 -23.47 -30.65
N ARG A 293 -47.13 -22.40 -29.89
CA ARG A 293 -46.69 -22.42 -28.49
C ARG A 293 -45.55 -23.42 -28.20
N LYS A 294 -44.70 -23.61 -29.18
CA LYS A 294 -43.55 -24.58 -29.10
C LYS A 294 -42.24 -23.84 -28.85
N TRP A 295 -41.33 -24.56 -28.24
CA TRP A 295 -39.96 -24.12 -28.11
C TRP A 295 -39.27 -24.16 -29.47
N SER A 296 -38.48 -23.10 -29.74
CA SER A 296 -37.76 -22.98 -31.00
C SER A 296 -36.32 -22.57 -30.76
N LEU A 297 -35.47 -22.97 -31.69
CA LEU A 297 -34.09 -22.46 -31.78
C LEU A 297 -34.14 -21.17 -32.60
N ASN A 298 -33.53 -20.11 -32.07
CA ASN A 298 -33.52 -18.78 -32.66
C ASN A 298 -32.05 -18.26 -32.63
N GLY A 299 -31.66 -17.49 -33.65
CA GLY A 299 -30.32 -16.91 -33.75
C GLY A 299 -30.24 -15.79 -34.77
#